data_74d67389b111717fab47c7938df5192b
#
_entry.id   74d67389b111717fab47c7938df5192b
#
_cell.length_a   1.000
_cell.length_b   1.000
_cell.length_c   1.000
_cell.angle_alpha   90.00
_cell.angle_beta   90.00
_cell.angle_gamma   90.00
#
_symmetry.space_group_name_H-M   'P 1'
#
loop_
_entity.id
_entity.type
_entity.pdbx_description
1 polymer ?
#
loop_
_entity_poly.entity_id
_entity_poly.type
_entity_poly.pdbx_seq_one_letter_code
_entity_poly.pdbx_strand_id
1 'polypeptide(L)'
;DIPISVLKIDESNFTKEQKEAYNSVSRLNFLGYKANETNAETLNVEIAKVKAILRDDRYIDLMEFSDKGNKIIVKYIGNDEEADEVIVFGSSKEYGFGIARVLGNDMSPDKMVTLVSVLQGANVDEGQLQDMMSFFK
;
A
#
# COMPACT_ATOMS: atom_id res chain seq x y z
N ASP A 1 -3.57 -2.37 13.04
CA ASP A 1 -2.55 -1.33 13.23
C ASP A 1 -1.19 -1.98 13.45
N ILE A 2 -0.30 -1.84 12.47
CA ILE A 2 1.00 -2.52 12.47
C ILE A 2 2.10 -1.45 12.50
N PRO A 3 2.96 -1.42 13.57
CA PRO A 3 4.13 -0.54 13.56
C PRO A 3 5.06 -0.91 12.41
N ILE A 4 5.66 0.10 11.77
CA ILE A 4 6.55 -0.13 10.62
C ILE A 4 7.75 -1.01 11.01
N SER A 5 8.15 -0.99 12.27
CA SER A 5 9.26 -1.82 12.78
C SER A 5 9.00 -3.32 12.69
N VAL A 6 7.74 -3.73 12.56
CA VAL A 6 7.39 -5.15 12.36
C VAL A 6 7.79 -5.62 10.96
N LEU A 7 7.84 -4.71 9.99
CA LEU A 7 8.36 -5.00 8.66
C LEU A 7 9.88 -4.94 8.73
N LYS A 8 10.52 -6.09 8.77
CA LYS A 8 11.99 -6.18 8.82
C LYS A 8 12.58 -5.92 7.43
N ILE A 9 12.70 -4.64 7.06
CA ILE A 9 13.30 -4.24 5.79
C ILE A 9 14.78 -3.95 6.02
N ASP A 10 15.63 -4.54 5.16
CA ASP A 10 17.06 -4.30 5.21
C ASP A 10 17.37 -2.91 4.64
N GLU A 11 17.78 -2.00 5.53
CA GLU A 11 18.10 -0.61 5.18
C GLU A 11 19.58 -0.40 4.81
N SER A 12 20.41 -1.46 4.83
CA SER A 12 21.85 -1.33 4.69
C SER A 12 22.26 -0.69 3.35
N ASN A 13 21.47 -0.89 2.31
CA ASN A 13 21.75 -0.35 0.96
C ASN A 13 20.92 0.91 0.63
N PHE A 14 20.20 1.45 1.59
CA PHE A 14 19.40 2.64 1.36
C PHE A 14 20.28 3.89 1.21
N THR A 15 19.94 4.73 0.23
CA THR A 15 20.48 6.07 0.15
C THR A 15 19.93 6.91 1.30
N LYS A 16 20.49 8.09 1.52
CA LYS A 16 19.99 9.05 2.52
C LYS A 16 18.52 9.39 2.27
N GLU A 17 18.15 9.63 1.02
CA GLU A 17 16.77 9.94 0.63
C GLU A 17 15.82 8.79 0.91
N GLN A 18 16.25 7.55 0.63
CA GLN A 18 15.46 6.36 0.90
C GLN A 18 15.26 6.14 2.39
N LYS A 19 16.28 6.37 3.21
CA LYS A 19 16.16 6.30 4.67
C LYS A 19 15.21 7.34 5.23
N GLU A 20 15.26 8.57 4.72
CA GLU A 20 14.34 9.64 5.12
C GLU A 20 12.88 9.26 4.78
N ALA A 21 12.65 8.71 3.59
CA ALA A 21 11.33 8.26 3.16
C ALA A 21 10.81 7.13 4.08
N TYR A 22 11.63 6.14 4.34
CA TYR A 22 11.28 5.01 5.21
C TYR A 22 11.00 5.48 6.64
N ASN A 23 11.83 6.36 7.18
CA ASN A 23 11.70 6.86 8.55
C ASN A 23 10.51 7.80 8.74
N SER A 24 9.95 8.35 7.66
CA SER A 24 8.73 9.18 7.74
C SER A 24 7.48 8.34 8.03
N VAL A 25 7.51 7.05 7.74
CA VAL A 25 6.39 6.13 8.00
C VAL A 25 6.51 5.58 9.41
N SER A 26 5.44 5.63 10.19
CA SER A 26 5.43 5.10 11.57
C SER A 26 4.59 3.85 11.71
N ARG A 27 3.49 3.73 10.99
CA ARG A 27 2.59 2.58 11.12
C ARG A 27 1.73 2.38 9.88
N LEU A 28 1.18 1.17 9.78
CA LEU A 28 0.27 0.75 8.74
C LEU A 28 -1.02 0.24 9.36
N ASN A 29 -2.16 0.66 8.81
CA ASN A 29 -3.44 0.01 9.06
C ASN A 29 -3.79 -0.78 7.81
N PHE A 30 -4.20 -2.01 7.99
CA PHE A 30 -4.48 -2.88 6.86
C PHE A 30 -5.85 -3.55 7.00
N LEU A 31 -6.57 -3.63 5.89
CA LEU A 31 -7.80 -4.39 5.75
C LEU A 31 -7.71 -5.23 4.48
N GLY A 32 -7.94 -6.52 4.60
CA GLY A 32 -7.93 -7.44 3.47
C GLY A 32 -9.23 -8.20 3.32
N TYR A 33 -9.57 -8.53 2.09
CA TYR A 33 -10.70 -9.37 1.75
C TYR A 33 -10.23 -10.46 0.80
N LYS A 34 -10.25 -11.70 1.27
CA LYS A 34 -9.71 -12.83 0.53
C LYS A 34 -10.73 -13.39 -0.47
N ALA A 35 -10.28 -13.63 -1.70
CA ALA A 35 -11.11 -14.29 -2.71
C ALA A 35 -11.22 -15.78 -2.42
N ASN A 36 -12.43 -16.34 -2.63
CA ASN A 36 -12.65 -17.76 -2.61
C ASN A 36 -13.67 -18.16 -3.71
N GLU A 37 -13.98 -19.43 -3.83
CA GLU A 37 -14.85 -19.94 -4.90
C GLU A 37 -16.30 -19.43 -4.83
N THR A 38 -16.74 -18.95 -3.67
CA THR A 38 -18.13 -18.60 -3.43
C THR A 38 -18.41 -17.11 -3.29
N ASN A 39 -17.36 -16.25 -3.25
CA ASN A 39 -17.54 -14.83 -2.94
C ASN A 39 -17.19 -13.87 -4.08
N ALA A 40 -17.09 -14.36 -5.32
CA ALA A 40 -16.68 -13.52 -6.45
C ALA A 40 -17.58 -12.29 -6.64
N GLU A 41 -18.90 -12.45 -6.52
CA GLU A 41 -19.85 -11.33 -6.66
C GLU A 41 -19.69 -10.32 -5.53
N THR A 42 -19.61 -10.80 -4.29
CA THR A 42 -19.40 -9.94 -3.11
C THR A 42 -18.08 -9.20 -3.21
N LEU A 43 -17.04 -9.89 -3.65
CA LEU A 43 -15.72 -9.29 -3.85
C LEU A 43 -15.78 -8.13 -4.86
N ASN A 44 -16.44 -8.34 -6.00
CA ASN A 44 -16.58 -7.31 -7.03
C ASN A 44 -17.37 -6.10 -6.51
N VAL A 45 -18.41 -6.32 -5.71
CA VAL A 45 -19.20 -5.25 -5.09
C VAL A 45 -18.34 -4.44 -4.11
N GLU A 46 -17.58 -5.12 -3.27
CA GLU A 46 -16.71 -4.46 -2.29
C GLU A 46 -15.58 -3.67 -2.97
N ILE A 47 -14.97 -4.21 -4.02
CA ILE A 47 -13.97 -3.52 -4.82
C ILE A 47 -14.57 -2.26 -5.45
N ALA A 48 -15.77 -2.34 -6.01
CA ALA A 48 -16.46 -1.19 -6.60
C ALA A 48 -16.74 -0.10 -5.57
N LYS A 49 -17.14 -0.48 -4.35
CA LYS A 49 -17.35 0.46 -3.24
C LYS A 49 -16.06 1.19 -2.87
N VAL A 50 -14.95 0.47 -2.74
CA VAL A 50 -13.66 1.07 -2.41
C VAL A 50 -13.22 2.03 -3.50
N LYS A 51 -13.33 1.63 -4.76
CA LYS A 51 -12.99 2.51 -5.90
C LYS A 51 -13.84 3.77 -5.92
N ALA A 52 -15.12 3.67 -5.59
CA ALA A 52 -16.01 4.83 -5.52
C ALA A 52 -15.58 5.79 -4.40
N ILE A 53 -15.21 5.26 -3.23
CA ILE A 53 -14.70 6.07 -2.11
C ILE A 53 -13.42 6.80 -2.53
N LEU A 54 -12.50 6.11 -3.20
CA LEU A 54 -11.20 6.67 -3.62
C LEU A 54 -11.31 7.69 -4.75
N ARG A 55 -12.48 7.87 -5.36
CA ARG A 55 -12.74 8.93 -6.34
C ARG A 55 -13.05 10.28 -5.71
N ASP A 56 -13.26 10.33 -4.39
CA ASP A 56 -13.48 11.59 -3.69
C ASP A 56 -12.29 12.54 -3.90
N ASP A 57 -12.56 13.83 -4.04
CA ASP A 57 -11.56 14.85 -4.36
C ASP A 57 -10.45 14.99 -3.32
N ARG A 58 -10.69 14.56 -2.08
CA ARG A 58 -9.67 14.58 -1.02
C ARG A 58 -8.52 13.61 -1.30
N TYR A 59 -8.75 12.58 -2.11
CA TYR A 59 -7.73 11.60 -2.46
C TYR A 59 -7.03 12.02 -3.73
N ILE A 60 -5.75 12.30 -3.63
CA ILE A 60 -4.92 12.77 -4.74
C ILE A 60 -4.16 11.57 -5.31
N ASP A 61 -4.15 11.44 -6.63
CA ASP A 61 -3.46 10.35 -7.31
C ASP A 61 -1.96 10.46 -7.15
N LEU A 62 -1.30 9.37 -6.75
CA LEU A 62 0.15 9.29 -6.69
C LEU A 62 0.70 8.36 -7.75
N MET A 63 0.21 7.13 -7.80
CA MET A 63 0.65 6.10 -8.75
C MET A 63 -0.45 5.09 -9.01
N GLU A 64 -0.35 4.41 -10.16
CA GLU A 64 -1.22 3.29 -10.50
C GLU A 64 -0.43 2.27 -11.31
N PHE A 65 -0.53 1.00 -10.93
CA PHE A 65 0.10 -0.12 -11.64
C PHE A 65 -0.94 -1.16 -11.98
N SER A 66 -0.81 -1.75 -13.18
CA SER A 66 -1.67 -2.87 -13.62
C SER A 66 -0.81 -3.90 -14.31
N ASP A 67 -0.94 -5.16 -13.90
CA ASP A 67 -0.24 -6.27 -14.52
C ASP A 67 -1.02 -7.57 -14.35
N LYS A 68 -1.38 -8.20 -15.46
CA LYS A 68 -1.99 -9.55 -15.50
C LYS A 68 -3.18 -9.75 -14.56
N GLY A 69 -4.09 -8.77 -14.50
CA GLY A 69 -5.28 -8.85 -13.64
C GLY A 69 -5.04 -8.37 -12.21
N ASN A 70 -3.82 -8.00 -11.88
CA ASN A 70 -3.48 -7.35 -10.62
C ASN A 70 -3.46 -5.85 -10.81
N LYS A 71 -3.95 -5.11 -9.82
CA LYS A 71 -3.98 -3.65 -9.86
C LYS A 71 -3.58 -3.07 -8.52
N ILE A 72 -2.72 -2.05 -8.55
CA ILE A 72 -2.32 -1.29 -7.37
C ILE A 72 -2.58 0.18 -7.64
N ILE A 73 -3.33 0.81 -6.75
CA ILE A 73 -3.63 2.24 -6.80
C ILE A 73 -3.07 2.86 -5.53
N VAL A 74 -2.25 3.90 -5.68
CA VAL A 74 -1.71 4.64 -4.55
C VAL A 74 -2.22 6.07 -4.63
N LYS A 75 -2.86 6.52 -3.56
CA LYS A 75 -3.37 7.87 -3.42
C LYS A 75 -2.94 8.44 -2.07
N TYR A 76 -3.06 9.74 -1.90
CA TYR A 76 -2.74 10.36 -0.62
C TYR A 76 -3.73 11.48 -0.30
N ILE A 77 -3.78 11.83 0.98
CA ILE A 77 -4.52 12.97 1.48
C ILE A 77 -3.48 14.01 1.92
N GLY A 78 -3.60 15.24 1.45
CA GLY A 78 -2.65 16.30 1.77
C GLY A 78 -2.54 17.32 0.65
N ASN A 79 -1.32 17.78 0.42
CA ASN A 79 -1.01 18.74 -0.63
C ASN A 79 0.30 18.35 -1.33
N ASP A 80 0.82 19.24 -2.20
CA ASP A 80 2.03 18.94 -3.00
C ASP A 80 3.28 18.76 -2.14
N GLU A 81 3.29 19.29 -0.93
CA GLU A 81 4.46 19.28 -0.05
C GLU A 81 4.35 18.26 1.08
N GLU A 82 3.14 17.96 1.53
CA GLU A 82 2.90 17.11 2.69
C GLU A 82 1.80 16.10 2.42
N ALA A 83 2.09 14.83 2.69
CA ALA A 83 1.12 13.76 2.68
C ALA A 83 0.76 13.41 4.13
N ASP A 84 -0.49 13.69 4.52
CA ASP A 84 -0.98 13.36 5.86
C ASP A 84 -1.23 11.87 6.02
N GLU A 85 -1.65 11.24 4.94
CA GLU A 85 -2.03 9.85 4.91
C GLU A 85 -1.86 9.31 3.48
N VAL A 86 -1.31 8.11 3.34
CA VAL A 86 -1.19 7.45 2.05
C VAL A 86 -2.05 6.19 2.06
N ILE A 87 -2.80 6.01 0.99
CA ILE A 87 -3.68 4.85 0.80
C ILE A 87 -3.12 4.00 -0.32
N VAL A 88 -2.89 2.72 -0.03
CA VAL A 88 -2.48 1.74 -1.04
C VAL A 88 -3.60 0.73 -1.18
N PHE A 89 -4.21 0.67 -2.35
CA PHE A 89 -5.24 -0.30 -2.67
C PHE A 89 -4.70 -1.28 -3.70
N GLY A 90 -4.70 -2.57 -3.35
CA GLY A 90 -4.29 -3.63 -4.25
C GLY A 90 -5.44 -4.61 -4.49
N SER A 91 -5.64 -5.01 -5.73
CA SER A 91 -6.64 -6.01 -6.07
C SER A 91 -6.07 -7.07 -7.01
N SER A 92 -6.55 -8.30 -6.84
CA SER A 92 -6.18 -9.44 -7.65
C SER A 92 -7.40 -10.34 -7.82
N LYS A 93 -7.61 -10.84 -9.02
CA LYS A 93 -8.70 -11.79 -9.28
C LYS A 93 -8.48 -13.10 -8.53
N GLU A 94 -7.23 -13.44 -8.27
CA GLU A 94 -6.85 -14.68 -7.63
C GLU A 94 -6.91 -14.60 -6.10
N TYR A 95 -6.42 -13.48 -5.53
CA TYR A 95 -6.23 -13.37 -4.08
C TYR A 95 -7.28 -12.53 -3.37
N GLY A 96 -7.94 -11.61 -4.07
CA GLY A 96 -8.89 -10.69 -3.48
C GLY A 96 -8.39 -9.26 -3.52
N PHE A 97 -8.66 -8.47 -2.47
CA PHE A 97 -8.14 -7.11 -2.39
C PHE A 97 -7.64 -6.78 -0.99
N GLY A 98 -6.78 -5.80 -0.93
CA GLY A 98 -6.31 -5.24 0.32
C GLY A 98 -6.22 -3.73 0.23
N ILE A 99 -6.43 -3.07 1.34
CA ILE A 99 -6.27 -1.64 1.47
C ILE A 99 -5.38 -1.35 2.67
N ALA A 100 -4.33 -0.58 2.45
CA ALA A 100 -3.39 -0.19 3.50
C ALA A 100 -3.44 1.32 3.67
N ARG A 101 -3.47 1.76 4.92
CA ARG A 101 -3.32 3.15 5.32
C ARG A 101 -1.94 3.35 5.90
N VAL A 102 -1.15 4.21 5.28
CA VAL A 102 0.20 4.52 5.75
C VAL A 102 0.16 5.82 6.51
N LEU A 103 0.60 5.78 7.75
CA LEU A 103 0.61 6.94 8.66
C LEU A 103 2.03 7.21 9.13
N GLY A 104 2.37 8.47 9.29
CA GLY A 104 3.70 8.86 9.74
C GLY A 104 3.82 10.35 9.98
N ASN A 105 5.06 10.80 10.12
CA ASN A 105 5.42 12.21 10.33
C ASN A 105 6.32 12.68 9.19
N ASP A 106 6.09 13.89 8.71
CA ASP A 106 6.88 14.48 7.62
C ASP A 106 6.85 13.67 6.34
N MET A 107 5.76 12.95 6.09
CA MET A 107 5.56 12.28 4.81
C MET A 107 5.29 13.31 3.73
N SER A 108 5.84 13.08 2.54
CA SER A 108 5.58 13.89 1.36
C SER A 108 5.30 12.98 0.17
N PRO A 109 4.62 13.49 -0.87
CA PRO A 109 4.45 12.70 -2.10
C PRO A 109 5.76 12.20 -2.67
N ASP A 110 6.81 13.03 -2.70
CA ASP A 110 8.13 12.64 -3.20
C ASP A 110 8.77 11.53 -2.39
N LYS A 111 8.69 11.61 -1.05
CA LYS A 111 9.18 10.54 -0.17
C LYS A 111 8.43 9.23 -0.41
N MET A 112 7.13 9.30 -0.64
CA MET A 112 6.33 8.11 -0.89
C MET A 112 6.66 7.47 -2.24
N VAL A 113 6.90 8.26 -3.27
CA VAL A 113 7.39 7.75 -4.57
C VAL A 113 8.74 7.04 -4.39
N THR A 114 9.66 7.66 -3.65
CA THR A 114 10.96 7.07 -3.34
C THR A 114 10.80 5.72 -2.61
N LEU A 115 9.90 5.66 -1.62
CA LEU A 115 9.65 4.44 -0.87
C LEU A 115 9.07 3.33 -1.73
N VAL A 116 8.12 3.64 -2.60
CA VAL A 116 7.55 2.66 -3.54
C VAL A 116 8.63 2.13 -4.48
N SER A 117 9.51 2.99 -4.96
CA SER A 117 10.64 2.58 -5.83
C SER A 117 11.58 1.62 -5.10
N VAL A 118 11.83 1.85 -3.81
CA VAL A 118 12.63 0.93 -2.98
C VAL A 118 11.95 -0.42 -2.87
N LEU A 119 10.64 -0.44 -2.62
CA LEU A 119 9.89 -1.69 -2.49
C LEU A 119 9.83 -2.47 -3.80
N GLN A 120 9.80 -1.80 -4.94
CA GLN A 120 9.83 -2.44 -6.26
C GLN A 120 11.22 -3.01 -6.59
N GLY A 121 12.27 -2.29 -6.21
CA GLY A 121 13.66 -2.71 -6.44
C GLY A 121 14.20 -3.64 -5.37
N ALA A 122 13.62 -3.62 -4.19
CA ALA A 122 13.96 -4.59 -3.17
C ALA A 122 13.42 -5.95 -3.61
N ASN A 123 14.29 -6.95 -3.60
CA ASN A 123 13.83 -8.32 -3.59
C ASN A 123 13.04 -8.51 -2.29
N VAL A 124 11.76 -8.17 -2.32
CA VAL A 124 10.87 -8.50 -1.22
C VAL A 124 10.87 -10.02 -1.16
N ASP A 125 11.45 -10.55 -0.11
CA ASP A 125 11.53 -11.97 0.11
C ASP A 125 10.10 -12.54 0.06
N GLU A 126 9.91 -13.60 -0.75
CA GLU A 126 8.61 -14.27 -0.84
C GLU A 126 8.09 -14.67 0.54
N GLY A 127 8.98 -15.02 1.47
CA GLY A 127 8.63 -15.33 2.84
C GLY A 127 7.99 -14.15 3.57
N GLN A 128 8.49 -12.93 3.36
CA GLN A 128 7.89 -11.71 3.95
C GLN A 128 6.52 -11.42 3.36
N LEU A 129 6.36 -11.60 2.04
CA LEU A 129 5.05 -11.46 1.39
C LEU A 129 4.06 -12.49 1.94
N GLN A 130 4.48 -13.74 2.11
CA GLN A 130 3.65 -14.79 2.69
C GLN A 130 3.28 -14.48 4.14
N ASP A 131 4.21 -13.96 4.94
CA ASP A 131 3.96 -13.56 6.32
C ASP A 131 2.95 -12.41 6.37
N MET A 132 3.07 -11.42 5.50
CA MET A 132 2.08 -10.36 5.37
C MET A 132 0.72 -10.92 4.96
N MET A 133 0.69 -11.84 4.01
CA MET A 133 -0.56 -12.46 3.56
C MET A 133 -1.17 -13.37 4.61
N SER A 134 -0.36 -13.96 5.50
CA SER A 134 -0.87 -14.80 6.59
C SER A 134 -1.66 -14.02 7.65
N PHE A 135 -1.41 -12.71 7.77
CA PHE A 135 -2.23 -11.83 8.60
C PHE A 135 -3.66 -11.68 8.08
N PHE A 136 -3.93 -12.11 6.84
CA PHE A 136 -5.25 -12.02 6.20
C PHE A 136 -6.04 -13.32 6.22
N LYS A 137 -5.54 -14.29 6.88
CA LYS A 137 -6.28 -15.55 7.07
C LYS A 137 -7.17 -15.48 8.29
#